data_c3a31c18e9f621d22123a9365402472d
#
_entry.id   c3a31c18e9f621d22123a9365402472d
#
_cell.length_a   1.000
_cell.length_b   1.000
_cell.length_c   1.000
_cell.angle_alpha   90.00
_cell.angle_beta   90.00
_cell.angle_gamma   90.00
#
_symmetry.space_group_name_H-M   'P 1'
#
loop_
_entity.id
_entity.type
_entity.pdbx_description
1 polymer ?
#
loop_
_entity_poly.entity_id
_entity_poly.type
_entity_poly.pdbx_seq_one_letter_code
_entity_poly.pdbx_strand_id
1 'polypeptide(L)'
;MVDAPDSKSGEGNFVRVRVSPALPQINKKMKNLTSVFSLFSTGITIVTNGTNKKQFFGCTVNSFSSLSLKPPKFLFCLGNENLNLKTFKLNSPLNVNFLAKSQLKLSNKFAGPLENRWMDTKYNISRNKVPYFPESLGLIEAKVEKKIKSGDHTIIICLITNYMKLNTKKPLIYYKSKYHSI
;
A
#
# COMPACT_ATOMS: atom_id res chain seq x y z
N MET A 1 -13.96 -22.26 -46.99
CA MET A 1 -14.19 -20.98 -46.34
C MET A 1 -14.82 -21.29 -45.00
N VAL A 2 -14.05 -21.30 -43.94
CA VAL A 2 -14.55 -21.52 -42.58
C VAL A 2 -13.94 -20.41 -41.75
N ASP A 3 -14.79 -19.50 -41.28
CA ASP A 3 -14.42 -18.38 -40.45
C ASP A 3 -13.94 -18.84 -39.08
N ALA A 4 -12.81 -18.31 -38.66
CA ALA A 4 -12.30 -18.49 -37.31
C ALA A 4 -13.02 -17.54 -36.34
N PRO A 5 -13.38 -17.98 -35.13
CA PRO A 5 -14.02 -17.10 -34.18
C PRO A 5 -13.03 -16.17 -33.52
N ASP A 6 -13.43 -14.93 -33.45
CA ASP A 6 -12.81 -13.77 -32.80
C ASP A 6 -12.51 -14.05 -31.32
N SER A 7 -11.25 -13.95 -30.93
CA SER A 7 -10.83 -14.05 -29.53
C SER A 7 -11.17 -12.75 -28.80
N LYS A 8 -12.31 -12.71 -28.11
CA LYS A 8 -12.62 -11.65 -27.16
C LYS A 8 -11.60 -11.67 -26.03
N SER A 9 -10.71 -10.68 -26.04
CA SER A 9 -9.82 -10.36 -24.93
C SER A 9 -10.65 -10.05 -23.70
N GLY A 10 -10.47 -10.88 -22.65
CA GLY A 10 -11.17 -10.70 -21.37
C GLY A 10 -10.83 -9.36 -20.74
N GLU A 11 -11.83 -8.52 -20.58
CA GLU A 11 -11.77 -7.32 -19.74
C GLU A 11 -11.56 -7.74 -18.29
N GLY A 12 -10.32 -7.68 -17.82
CA GLY A 12 -10.01 -7.85 -16.42
C GLY A 12 -10.63 -6.71 -15.61
N ASN A 13 -11.51 -7.02 -14.67
CA ASN A 13 -12.05 -6.08 -13.69
C ASN A 13 -10.89 -5.47 -12.88
N PHE A 14 -10.43 -4.31 -13.30
CA PHE A 14 -9.41 -3.54 -12.59
C PHE A 14 -10.02 -2.89 -11.36
N VAL A 15 -9.73 -3.45 -10.19
CA VAL A 15 -9.99 -2.76 -8.92
C VAL A 15 -9.13 -1.50 -8.90
N ARG A 16 -9.74 -0.35 -9.08
CA ARG A 16 -9.08 0.94 -8.84
C ARG A 16 -8.64 0.94 -7.37
N VAL A 17 -7.35 1.18 -7.10
CA VAL A 17 -6.91 1.56 -5.76
C VAL A 17 -7.74 2.78 -5.39
N ARG A 18 -8.74 2.58 -4.53
CA ARG A 18 -9.61 3.67 -4.11
C ARG A 18 -8.78 4.63 -3.25
N VAL A 19 -8.43 5.74 -3.83
CA VAL A 19 -8.26 6.97 -3.07
C VAL A 19 -9.64 7.26 -2.51
N SER A 20 -9.85 7.05 -1.22
CA SER A 20 -11.07 7.19 -0.41
C SER A 20 -12.44 7.24 -1.12
N PRO A 21 -13.45 6.47 -0.69
CA PRO A 21 -14.81 6.63 -1.16
C PRO A 21 -15.40 7.91 -0.56
N ALA A 22 -16.03 8.73 -1.39
CA ALA A 22 -16.71 9.98 -1.11
C ALA A 22 -15.83 11.25 -1.17
N LEU A 23 -15.34 11.54 -2.38
CA LEU A 23 -15.15 12.94 -2.75
C LEU A 23 -16.47 13.44 -3.37
N PRO A 24 -17.03 14.61 -2.91
CA PRO A 24 -18.08 15.30 -3.65
C PRO A 24 -17.56 15.55 -5.05
N GLN A 25 -18.46 15.57 -6.06
CA GLN A 25 -18.19 15.62 -7.49
C GLN A 25 -16.84 16.28 -7.83
N ILE A 26 -15.85 15.46 -8.18
CA ILE A 26 -14.51 15.96 -8.52
C ILE A 26 -14.67 16.83 -9.75
N ASN A 27 -14.51 18.14 -9.56
CA ASN A 27 -14.52 19.13 -10.60
C ASN A 27 -13.61 18.67 -11.75
N LYS A 28 -13.95 18.91 -13.01
CA LYS A 28 -13.14 18.54 -14.20
C LYS A 28 -11.65 18.89 -14.03
N LYS A 29 -11.35 19.99 -13.31
CA LYS A 29 -10.00 20.45 -12.93
C LYS A 29 -9.25 19.45 -12.04
N MET A 30 -9.93 18.79 -11.09
CA MET A 30 -9.30 17.80 -10.20
C MET A 30 -9.04 16.45 -10.88
N LYS A 31 -9.88 16.06 -11.86
CA LYS A 31 -9.58 14.87 -12.70
C LYS A 31 -8.27 15.06 -13.48
N ASN A 32 -7.98 16.28 -13.94
CA ASN A 32 -6.74 16.60 -14.62
C ASN A 32 -5.54 16.51 -13.65
N LEU A 33 -5.67 16.96 -12.39
CA LEU A 33 -4.60 16.89 -11.40
C LEU A 33 -4.23 15.44 -11.06
N THR A 34 -5.22 14.57 -10.81
CA THR A 34 -4.95 13.15 -10.53
C THR A 34 -4.31 12.44 -11.72
N SER A 35 -4.65 12.83 -12.96
CA SER A 35 -3.98 12.30 -14.15
C SER A 35 -2.51 12.68 -14.22
N VAL A 36 -2.16 13.93 -13.84
CA VAL A 36 -0.76 14.38 -13.76
C VAL A 36 -0.02 13.64 -12.64
N PHE A 37 -0.60 13.51 -11.43
CA PHE A 37 0.02 12.74 -10.35
C PHE A 37 0.26 11.28 -10.74
N SER A 38 -0.60 10.69 -11.56
CA SER A 38 -0.45 9.32 -12.02
C SER A 38 0.77 9.08 -12.93
N LEU A 39 1.37 10.15 -13.48
CA LEU A 39 2.60 10.09 -14.27
C LEU A 39 3.85 9.85 -13.41
N PHE A 40 3.76 10.10 -12.10
CA PHE A 40 4.84 9.77 -11.18
C PHE A 40 4.76 8.28 -10.83
N SER A 41 5.66 7.48 -11.40
CA SER A 41 5.71 6.04 -11.14
C SER A 41 6.20 5.77 -9.72
N THR A 42 5.50 4.92 -9.00
CA THR A 42 5.83 4.55 -7.62
C THR A 42 5.96 3.05 -7.47
N GLY A 43 6.73 2.60 -6.49
CA GLY A 43 6.58 1.26 -5.94
C GLY A 43 5.25 1.14 -5.20
N ILE A 44 4.86 -0.11 -4.91
CA ILE A 44 3.69 -0.41 -4.10
C ILE A 44 4.13 -1.06 -2.80
N THR A 45 3.55 -0.60 -1.70
CA THR A 45 3.77 -1.17 -0.38
C THR A 45 2.46 -1.57 0.28
N ILE A 46 2.53 -2.53 1.20
CA ILE A 46 1.48 -2.74 2.19
C ILE A 46 2.06 -2.36 3.55
N VAL A 47 1.45 -1.40 4.20
CA VAL A 47 1.74 -1.07 5.60
C VAL A 47 0.84 -1.90 6.48
N THR A 48 1.43 -2.61 7.44
CA THR A 48 0.71 -3.44 8.42
C THR A 48 0.99 -2.96 9.83
N ASN A 49 0.05 -3.14 10.74
CA ASN A 49 0.22 -2.90 12.17
C ASN A 49 -0.68 -3.82 13.01
N GLY A 50 -0.60 -3.69 14.34
CA GLY A 50 -1.29 -4.55 15.29
C GLY A 50 -0.41 -5.72 15.72
N THR A 51 -0.39 -5.99 17.02
CA THR A 51 0.41 -7.06 17.65
C THR A 51 -0.41 -8.27 18.08
N ASN A 52 -1.72 -8.21 17.91
CA ASN A 52 -2.67 -9.28 18.20
C ASN A 52 -3.46 -9.62 16.92
N LYS A 53 -3.63 -10.91 16.60
CA LYS A 53 -4.30 -11.40 15.39
C LYS A 53 -5.69 -10.78 15.18
N LYS A 54 -6.46 -10.57 16.25
CA LYS A 54 -7.78 -9.91 16.19
C LYS A 54 -7.71 -8.41 15.85
N GLN A 55 -6.51 -7.83 15.90
CA GLN A 55 -6.24 -6.41 15.70
C GLN A 55 -5.22 -6.14 14.58
N PHE A 56 -4.98 -7.13 13.71
CA PHE A 56 -4.13 -6.92 12.55
C PHE A 56 -4.83 -6.00 11.55
N PHE A 57 -4.13 -4.93 11.20
CA PHE A 57 -4.56 -4.00 10.17
C PHE A 57 -3.52 -3.95 9.06
N GLY A 58 -3.95 -3.60 7.88
CA GLY A 58 -3.06 -3.43 6.76
C GLY A 58 -3.75 -2.64 5.65
N CYS A 59 -2.98 -1.87 4.91
CA CYS A 59 -3.47 -1.15 3.74
C CYS A 59 -2.38 -1.00 2.68
N THR A 60 -2.79 -1.07 1.43
CA THR A 60 -1.93 -0.78 0.30
C THR A 60 -1.73 0.73 0.17
N VAL A 61 -0.48 1.15 0.07
CA VAL A 61 -0.10 2.55 -0.15
C VAL A 61 1.01 2.65 -1.20
N ASN A 62 1.00 3.72 -1.97
CA ASN A 62 2.05 4.10 -2.90
C ASN A 62 2.74 5.42 -2.52
N SER A 63 2.35 6.02 -1.40
CA SER A 63 2.87 7.29 -0.89
C SER A 63 4.11 7.14 0.00
N PHE A 64 4.74 5.97 0.01
CA PHE A 64 5.98 5.76 0.75
C PHE A 64 7.10 6.67 0.22
N SER A 65 7.80 7.36 1.14
CA SER A 65 9.01 8.11 0.83
C SER A 65 10.04 7.96 1.96
N SER A 66 11.31 7.72 1.59
CA SER A 66 12.42 7.85 2.54
C SER A 66 12.54 9.30 3.00
N LEU A 67 12.87 9.52 4.28
CA LEU A 67 12.94 10.87 4.87
C LEU A 67 14.33 11.21 5.41
N SER A 68 14.96 10.29 6.14
CA SER A 68 16.25 10.53 6.80
C SER A 68 17.00 9.22 7.00
N LEU A 69 18.32 9.28 7.00
CA LEU A 69 19.18 8.15 7.37
C LEU A 69 19.74 8.27 8.80
N LYS A 70 19.80 9.48 9.33
CA LYS A 70 20.34 9.75 10.70
C LYS A 70 19.44 10.75 11.43
N PRO A 71 18.50 10.31 12.30
CA PRO A 71 18.03 8.94 12.50
C PRO A 71 17.28 8.39 11.27
N PRO A 72 17.23 7.06 11.09
CA PRO A 72 16.59 6.47 9.89
C PRO A 72 15.07 6.59 9.98
N LYS A 73 14.48 7.31 9.02
CA LYS A 73 13.04 7.62 8.99
C LYS A 73 12.47 7.51 7.58
N PHE A 74 11.18 7.23 7.51
CA PHE A 74 10.37 7.33 6.31
C PHE A 74 9.01 7.96 6.65
N LEU A 75 8.27 8.30 5.62
CA LEU A 75 6.88 8.73 5.73
C LEU A 75 6.00 7.99 4.73
N PHE A 76 4.69 7.99 5.04
CA PHE A 76 3.63 7.65 4.11
C PHE A 76 2.38 8.46 4.45
N CYS A 77 1.43 8.53 3.52
CA CYS A 77 0.20 9.28 3.69
C CYS A 77 -1.02 8.36 3.69
N LEU A 78 -1.99 8.63 4.55
CA LEU A 78 -3.31 8.01 4.55
C LEU A 78 -4.39 9.08 4.49
N GLY A 79 -5.44 8.84 3.70
CA GLY A 79 -6.63 9.68 3.72
C GLY A 79 -7.26 9.71 5.10
N ASN A 80 -7.79 10.86 5.52
CA ASN A 80 -8.40 11.04 6.85
C ASN A 80 -9.59 10.11 7.08
N GLU A 81 -10.29 9.72 6.00
CA GLU A 81 -11.42 8.77 6.03
C GLU A 81 -10.97 7.29 6.08
N ASN A 82 -9.66 7.01 6.05
CA ASN A 82 -9.17 5.66 6.10
C ASN A 82 -9.36 5.06 7.50
N LEU A 83 -10.15 4.00 7.60
CA LEU A 83 -10.48 3.33 8.87
C LEU A 83 -9.26 2.81 9.62
N ASN A 84 -8.14 2.55 8.92
CA ASN A 84 -6.88 2.15 9.57
C ASN A 84 -6.14 3.33 10.22
N LEU A 85 -6.43 4.58 9.88
CA LEU A 85 -5.66 5.74 10.37
C LEU A 85 -5.62 5.81 11.91
N LYS A 86 -6.70 5.43 12.57
CA LYS A 86 -6.80 5.41 14.04
C LYS A 86 -5.92 4.35 14.71
N THR A 87 -5.50 3.32 13.98
CA THR A 87 -4.67 2.23 14.51
C THR A 87 -3.18 2.61 14.57
N PHE A 88 -2.76 3.60 13.77
CA PHE A 88 -1.40 4.14 13.79
C PHE A 88 -1.25 5.18 14.90
N LYS A 89 -1.20 4.72 16.17
CA LYS A 89 -0.96 5.57 17.34
C LYS A 89 0.52 5.90 17.49
N LEU A 90 0.87 6.99 18.18
CA LEU A 90 2.27 7.30 18.50
C LEU A 90 2.93 6.10 19.21
N ASN A 91 4.18 5.83 18.85
CA ASN A 91 4.99 4.70 19.32
C ASN A 91 4.44 3.30 18.97
N SER A 92 3.29 3.16 18.30
CA SER A 92 2.81 1.86 17.86
C SER A 92 3.73 1.26 16.79
N PRO A 93 3.99 -0.06 16.85
CA PRO A 93 4.81 -0.73 15.87
C PRO A 93 4.05 -0.91 14.56
N LEU A 94 4.79 -0.90 13.47
CA LEU A 94 4.27 -1.17 12.12
C LEU A 94 5.36 -1.80 11.25
N ASN A 95 4.91 -2.41 10.14
CA ASN A 95 5.79 -2.93 9.10
C ASN A 95 5.44 -2.34 7.75
N VAL A 96 6.45 -2.13 6.90
CA VAL A 96 6.28 -1.78 5.48
C VAL A 96 6.81 -2.93 4.65
N ASN A 97 5.94 -3.48 3.80
CA ASN A 97 6.24 -4.58 2.90
C ASN A 97 6.35 -4.04 1.47
N PHE A 98 7.54 -4.06 0.86
CA PHE A 98 7.75 -3.67 -0.54
C PHE A 98 7.30 -4.80 -1.46
N LEU A 99 6.26 -4.59 -2.25
CA LEU A 99 5.63 -5.69 -2.99
C LEU A 99 6.39 -6.08 -4.26
N ALA A 100 6.51 -7.40 -4.45
CA ALA A 100 6.93 -8.00 -5.71
C ALA A 100 5.76 -8.02 -6.72
N LYS A 101 6.07 -8.10 -8.02
CA LYS A 101 5.08 -8.26 -9.11
C LYS A 101 4.08 -9.39 -8.85
N SER A 102 4.55 -10.52 -8.33
CA SER A 102 3.72 -11.69 -8.00
C SER A 102 2.64 -11.40 -6.94
N GLN A 103 2.77 -10.31 -6.19
CA GLN A 103 1.85 -9.90 -5.13
C GLN A 103 0.76 -8.92 -5.58
N LEU A 104 0.49 -8.81 -6.89
CA LEU A 104 -0.59 -7.96 -7.43
C LEU A 104 -1.95 -8.25 -6.78
N LYS A 105 -2.31 -9.53 -6.64
CA LYS A 105 -3.58 -9.94 -5.99
C LYS A 105 -3.62 -9.50 -4.53
N LEU A 106 -2.50 -9.61 -3.82
CA LEU A 106 -2.36 -9.16 -2.43
C LEU A 106 -2.52 -7.63 -2.33
N SER A 107 -1.89 -6.87 -3.23
CA SER A 107 -2.05 -5.41 -3.31
C SER A 107 -3.51 -5.01 -3.45
N ASN A 108 -4.24 -5.61 -4.39
CA ASN A 108 -5.66 -5.35 -4.60
C ASN A 108 -6.50 -5.71 -3.37
N LYS A 109 -6.20 -6.84 -2.72
CA LYS A 109 -6.90 -7.30 -1.52
C LYS A 109 -6.77 -6.28 -0.38
N PHE A 110 -5.56 -5.75 -0.15
CA PHE A 110 -5.30 -4.76 0.91
C PHE A 110 -5.70 -3.33 0.54
N ALA A 111 -6.02 -3.06 -0.72
CA ALA A 111 -6.68 -1.84 -1.18
C ALA A 111 -8.20 -1.90 -1.08
N GLY A 112 -8.78 -3.10 -1.02
CA GLY A 112 -10.22 -3.37 -0.95
C GLY A 112 -10.83 -3.24 0.45
N PRO A 113 -12.05 -3.78 0.68
CA PRO A 113 -12.73 -3.79 1.97
C PRO A 113 -11.92 -4.45 3.09
N LEU A 114 -12.12 -4.02 4.35
CA LEU A 114 -11.33 -4.47 5.49
C LEU A 114 -11.56 -5.95 5.85
N GLU A 115 -12.82 -6.41 5.75
CA GLU A 115 -13.26 -7.69 6.28
C GLU A 115 -12.52 -8.90 5.69
N ASN A 116 -12.10 -8.79 4.42
CA ASN A 116 -11.51 -9.90 3.68
C ASN A 116 -9.97 -9.85 3.61
N ARG A 117 -9.32 -8.82 4.15
CA ARG A 117 -7.87 -8.60 3.94
C ARG A 117 -7.01 -9.72 4.51
N TRP A 118 -7.35 -10.25 5.67
CA TRP A 118 -6.58 -11.26 6.38
C TRP A 118 -7.05 -12.71 6.16
N MET A 119 -8.25 -12.91 5.61
CA MET A 119 -8.77 -14.23 5.28
C MET A 119 -7.91 -14.87 4.18
N ASP A 120 -7.48 -16.12 4.38
CA ASP A 120 -6.62 -16.88 3.44
C ASP A 120 -5.34 -16.14 3.00
N THR A 121 -4.87 -15.19 3.81
CA THR A 121 -3.65 -14.44 3.54
C THR A 121 -2.49 -15.05 4.30
N LYS A 122 -1.45 -15.51 3.57
CA LYS A 122 -0.21 -16.01 4.16
C LYS A 122 0.62 -14.84 4.67
N TYR A 123 1.04 -14.90 5.93
CA TYR A 123 1.91 -13.92 6.57
C TYR A 123 2.78 -14.58 7.63
N ASN A 124 3.86 -13.93 7.99
CA ASN A 124 4.69 -14.26 9.16
C ASN A 124 4.63 -13.10 10.17
N ILE A 125 5.13 -13.34 11.37
CA ILE A 125 5.24 -12.32 12.42
C ILE A 125 6.70 -11.88 12.55
N SER A 126 6.94 -10.57 12.49
CA SER A 126 8.27 -9.97 12.62
C SER A 126 8.69 -9.80 14.09
N ARG A 127 9.91 -9.28 14.33
CA ARG A 127 10.45 -9.06 15.69
C ARG A 127 9.60 -8.10 16.52
N ASN A 128 9.02 -7.08 15.88
CA ASN A 128 8.15 -6.10 16.54
C ASN A 128 6.70 -6.61 16.75
N LYS A 129 6.45 -7.93 16.55
CA LYS A 129 5.16 -8.63 16.72
C LYS A 129 4.09 -8.25 15.68
N VAL A 130 4.44 -7.56 14.60
CA VAL A 130 3.53 -7.14 13.53
C VAL A 130 3.59 -8.12 12.36
N PRO A 131 2.47 -8.42 11.67
CA PRO A 131 2.49 -9.31 10.52
C PRO A 131 3.24 -8.70 9.33
N TYR A 132 3.90 -9.57 8.55
CA TYR A 132 4.55 -9.20 7.29
C TYR A 132 4.38 -10.30 6.23
N PHE A 133 4.62 -9.97 4.97
CA PHE A 133 4.47 -10.88 3.84
C PHE A 133 5.86 -11.36 3.36
N PRO A 134 6.21 -12.64 3.58
CA PRO A 134 7.56 -13.15 3.31
C PRO A 134 7.95 -13.11 1.80
N GLU A 135 6.95 -13.10 0.89
CA GLU A 135 7.18 -13.00 -0.55
C GLU A 135 7.46 -11.56 -1.05
N SER A 136 7.46 -10.57 -0.17
CA SER A 136 7.81 -9.18 -0.48
C SER A 136 9.30 -9.05 -0.80
N LEU A 137 9.69 -8.00 -1.53
CA LEU A 137 11.09 -7.71 -1.86
C LEU A 137 11.90 -7.36 -0.62
N GLY A 138 11.28 -6.64 0.30
CA GLY A 138 11.90 -6.19 1.53
C GLY A 138 10.88 -5.84 2.59
N LEU A 139 11.36 -5.77 3.81
CA LEU A 139 10.62 -5.43 5.00
C LEU A 139 11.33 -4.30 5.75
N ILE A 140 10.58 -3.31 6.19
CA ILE A 140 11.00 -2.34 7.20
C ILE A 140 10.11 -2.52 8.43
N GLU A 141 10.72 -2.71 9.60
CA GLU A 141 10.07 -2.64 10.90
C GLU A 141 10.28 -1.23 11.48
N ALA A 142 9.23 -0.62 11.99
CA ALA A 142 9.28 0.75 12.46
C ALA A 142 8.28 1.00 13.60
N LYS A 143 8.33 2.21 14.16
CA LYS A 143 7.31 2.76 15.05
C LYS A 143 6.87 4.14 14.58
N VAL A 144 5.60 4.48 14.80
CA VAL A 144 5.07 5.79 14.50
C VAL A 144 5.73 6.83 15.39
N GLU A 145 6.36 7.84 14.82
CA GLU A 145 7.00 8.94 15.54
C GLU A 145 6.12 10.20 15.58
N LYS A 146 5.49 10.53 14.44
CA LYS A 146 4.70 11.76 14.32
C LYS A 146 3.57 11.58 13.31
N LYS A 147 2.46 12.30 13.55
CA LYS A 147 1.33 12.40 12.62
C LYS A 147 1.06 13.87 12.34
N ILE A 148 0.90 14.24 11.09
CA ILE A 148 0.64 15.62 10.65
C ILE A 148 -0.56 15.60 9.73
N LYS A 149 -1.68 16.18 10.14
CA LYS A 149 -2.87 16.36 9.31
C LYS A 149 -2.58 17.46 8.27
N SER A 150 -2.83 17.17 6.99
CA SER A 150 -2.66 18.13 5.91
C SER A 150 -3.72 17.88 4.84
N GLY A 151 -4.63 18.82 4.67
CA GLY A 151 -5.76 18.67 3.75
C GLY A 151 -6.64 17.48 4.11
N ASP A 152 -6.92 16.63 3.12
CA ASP A 152 -7.70 15.39 3.23
C ASP A 152 -6.87 14.16 3.64
N HIS A 153 -5.57 14.32 3.89
CA HIS A 153 -4.64 13.28 4.29
C HIS A 153 -3.94 13.57 5.61
N THR A 154 -3.42 12.50 6.21
CA THR A 154 -2.49 12.56 7.35
C THR A 154 -1.15 11.96 6.91
N ILE A 155 -0.07 12.72 7.09
CA ILE A 155 1.31 12.26 6.92
C ILE A 155 1.70 11.52 8.21
N ILE A 156 2.20 10.30 8.07
CA ILE A 156 2.68 9.46 9.17
C ILE A 156 4.19 9.32 9.01
N ILE A 157 4.94 9.90 9.95
CA ILE A 157 6.40 9.81 10.01
C ILE A 157 6.76 8.68 10.97
N CYS A 158 7.66 7.80 10.53
CA CYS A 158 8.05 6.60 11.25
C CYS A 158 9.56 6.54 11.45
N LEU A 159 9.97 6.11 12.65
CA LEU A 159 11.35 5.77 12.97
C LEU A 159 11.58 4.28 12.66
N ILE A 160 12.58 3.99 11.83
CA ILE A 160 12.96 2.63 11.46
C ILE A 160 13.69 1.97 12.64
N THR A 161 13.29 0.75 12.99
CA THR A 161 13.91 -0.03 14.07
C THR A 161 14.67 -1.24 13.54
N ASN A 162 14.27 -1.77 12.38
CA ASN A 162 14.95 -2.88 11.71
C ASN A 162 14.54 -2.91 10.22
N TYR A 163 15.34 -3.58 9.39
CA TYR A 163 15.02 -3.78 7.98
C TYR A 163 15.70 -5.04 7.44
N MET A 164 15.12 -5.62 6.37
CA MET A 164 15.71 -6.77 5.69
C MET A 164 15.30 -6.82 4.21
N LYS A 165 16.21 -7.30 3.37
CA LYS A 165 15.89 -7.76 2.02
C LYS A 165 15.35 -9.19 2.13
N LEU A 166 14.25 -9.50 1.45
CA LEU A 166 13.60 -10.82 1.51
C LEU A 166 13.83 -11.62 0.23
N ASN A 167 13.78 -10.97 -0.94
CA ASN A 167 14.07 -11.62 -2.22
C ASN A 167 14.46 -10.59 -3.29
N THR A 168 14.78 -11.10 -4.51
CA THR A 168 15.23 -10.32 -5.68
C THR A 168 14.23 -10.36 -6.85
N LYS A 169 12.97 -10.69 -6.58
CA LYS A 169 11.91 -10.69 -7.60
C LYS A 169 11.71 -9.30 -8.19
N LYS A 170 11.05 -9.22 -9.35
CA LYS A 170 10.70 -7.94 -9.98
C LYS A 170 9.70 -7.16 -9.11
N PRO A 171 9.82 -5.82 -9.00
CA PRO A 171 8.92 -5.00 -8.19
C PRO A 171 7.54 -4.86 -8.83
N LEU A 172 6.53 -4.61 -7.98
CA LEU A 172 5.22 -4.13 -8.40
C LEU A 172 5.25 -2.60 -8.46
N ILE A 173 4.95 -2.06 -9.64
CA ILE A 173 4.97 -0.61 -9.92
C ILE A 173 3.56 -0.12 -10.22
N TYR A 174 3.27 1.12 -9.82
CA TYR A 174 2.03 1.82 -10.15
C TYR A 174 2.34 3.05 -11.01
N TYR A 175 1.77 3.09 -12.21
CA TYR A 175 1.96 4.17 -13.17
C TYR A 175 0.71 4.33 -14.03
N LYS A 176 0.31 5.57 -14.31
CA LYS A 176 -0.92 5.88 -15.08
C LYS A 176 -2.15 5.13 -14.57
N SER A 177 -2.32 5.08 -13.24
CA SER A 177 -3.41 4.39 -12.56
C SER A 177 -3.52 2.88 -12.85
N LYS A 178 -2.41 2.25 -13.27
CA LYS A 178 -2.31 0.81 -13.56
C LYS A 178 -1.09 0.20 -12.89
N TYR A 179 -1.14 -1.12 -12.69
CA TYR A 179 0.02 -1.87 -12.21
C TYR A 179 0.93 -2.27 -13.36
N HIS A 180 2.22 -2.16 -13.13
CA HIS A 180 3.29 -2.53 -14.07
C HIS A 180 4.39 -3.32 -13.34
N SER A 181 5.38 -3.78 -14.10
CA SER A 181 6.66 -4.32 -13.60
C SER A 181 7.76 -3.99 -14.58
N ILE A 182 8.97 -3.88 -14.11
CA ILE A 182 10.20 -3.77 -14.90
C ILE A 182 10.88 -5.12 -15.04
#